data_9648d6b9797a3f9d981d45d9d2c226a2
#
_entry.id   9648d6b9797a3f9d981d45d9d2c226a2
#
_cell.length_a   1.000
_cell.length_b   1.000
_cell.length_c   1.000
_cell.angle_alpha   90.00
_cell.angle_beta   90.00
_cell.angle_gamma   90.00
#
_symmetry.space_group_name_H-M   'P 1'
#
loop_
_entity.id
_entity.type
_entity.pdbx_description
1 polymer ?
#
loop_
_entity_poly.entity_id
_entity_poly.type
_entity_poly.pdbx_seq_one_letter_code
_entity_poly.pdbx_strand_id
1 'polypeptide(L)'
;MKLFHFKKFKKLNLKKNKDIIIDPYIDIGNIVKENRVKKNLSIEDLSFLSKIPMSTISGIENNIKELIPPYPFTRSILLKLEECLSLEKFKLIKLIEKDNIQTNKRIRRNFTFHMIDLFNSWQGSFIYLLLIIISIFVLNSYYLNNRVIEFKY
;
A
#
# COMPACT_ATOMS: atom_id res chain seq x y z
N MET A 1 -14.01 -28.35 -61.02
CA MET A 1 -12.81 -28.54 -60.21
C MET A 1 -12.42 -27.17 -59.62
N LYS A 2 -12.82 -26.89 -58.38
CA LYS A 2 -12.53 -25.60 -57.71
C LYS A 2 -11.44 -25.87 -56.69
N LEU A 3 -10.26 -25.29 -56.92
CA LEU A 3 -9.12 -25.31 -56.00
C LEU A 3 -9.44 -24.50 -54.74
N PHE A 4 -9.47 -25.13 -53.60
CA PHE A 4 -9.53 -24.50 -52.29
C PHE A 4 -8.17 -23.86 -52.01
N HIS A 5 -8.16 -22.54 -51.95
CA HIS A 5 -6.99 -21.75 -51.56
C HIS A 5 -6.92 -21.69 -50.03
N PHE A 6 -6.07 -22.54 -49.43
CA PHE A 6 -5.79 -22.55 -48.01
C PHE A 6 -4.97 -21.32 -47.68
N LYS A 7 -5.60 -20.26 -47.16
CA LYS A 7 -4.91 -19.10 -46.59
C LYS A 7 -4.16 -19.53 -45.35
N LYS A 8 -2.84 -19.65 -45.48
CA LYS A 8 -1.87 -19.88 -44.45
C LYS A 8 -2.02 -18.77 -43.38
N PHE A 9 -2.64 -19.06 -42.25
CA PHE A 9 -2.67 -18.18 -41.09
C PHE A 9 -1.23 -17.97 -40.61
N LYS A 10 -0.69 -16.81 -40.92
CA LYS A 10 0.60 -16.33 -40.40
C LYS A 10 0.49 -16.27 -38.89
N LYS A 11 1.19 -17.17 -38.18
CA LYS A 11 1.38 -17.11 -36.76
C LYS A 11 2.00 -15.71 -36.45
N LEU A 12 1.17 -14.79 -36.01
CA LEU A 12 1.63 -13.56 -35.37
C LEU A 12 2.37 -13.98 -34.10
N ASN A 13 3.69 -13.91 -34.15
CA ASN A 13 4.51 -13.92 -32.98
C ASN A 13 4.08 -12.71 -32.13
N LEU A 14 3.19 -12.94 -31.21
CA LEU A 14 2.96 -12.05 -30.08
C LEU A 14 4.28 -12.01 -29.30
N LYS A 15 5.16 -11.10 -29.68
CA LYS A 15 6.27 -10.65 -28.87
C LYS A 15 5.70 -10.43 -27.47
N LYS A 16 6.20 -11.20 -26.53
CA LYS A 16 6.08 -11.03 -25.08
C LYS A 16 6.55 -9.61 -24.76
N ASN A 17 5.62 -8.69 -24.85
CA ASN A 17 5.90 -7.30 -24.64
C ASN A 17 4.96 -6.73 -23.60
N LYS A 18 5.59 -6.22 -22.58
CA LYS A 18 5.05 -5.29 -21.62
C LYS A 18 4.01 -5.94 -20.71
N ASP A 19 4.45 -6.22 -19.51
CA ASP A 19 3.56 -6.33 -18.36
C ASP A 19 2.62 -5.13 -18.42
N ILE A 20 1.45 -5.34 -18.99
CA ILE A 20 0.34 -4.40 -18.88
C ILE A 20 0.07 -4.40 -17.39
N ILE A 21 0.47 -3.35 -16.71
CA ILE A 21 0.11 -3.09 -15.33
C ILE A 21 -1.40 -2.86 -15.38
N ILE A 22 -2.17 -3.94 -15.30
CA ILE A 22 -3.61 -3.86 -15.15
C ILE A 22 -3.80 -3.33 -13.74
N ASP A 23 -4.36 -2.13 -13.61
CA ASP A 23 -4.69 -1.54 -12.32
C ASP A 23 -5.70 -2.49 -11.63
N PRO A 24 -5.37 -3.12 -10.51
CA PRO A 24 -6.24 -4.10 -9.85
C PRO A 24 -7.59 -3.50 -9.44
N TYR A 25 -7.66 -2.19 -9.30
CA TYR A 25 -8.91 -1.49 -9.01
C TYR A 25 -9.91 -1.57 -10.16
N ILE A 26 -9.46 -1.69 -11.41
CA ILE A 26 -10.34 -1.91 -12.57
C ILE A 26 -11.02 -3.28 -12.47
N ASP A 27 -10.25 -4.33 -12.16
CA ASP A 27 -10.79 -5.68 -11.99
C ASP A 27 -11.77 -5.75 -10.82
N ILE A 28 -11.42 -5.11 -9.70
CA ILE A 28 -12.29 -5.02 -8.52
C ILE A 28 -13.60 -4.31 -8.87
N GLY A 29 -13.54 -3.17 -9.54
CA GLY A 29 -14.73 -2.41 -9.95
C GLY A 29 -15.65 -3.24 -10.83
N ASN A 30 -15.09 -3.94 -11.81
CA ASN A 30 -15.84 -4.83 -12.70
C ASN A 30 -16.51 -5.97 -11.92
N ILE A 31 -15.80 -6.63 -11.00
CA ILE A 31 -16.33 -7.73 -10.18
C ILE A 31 -17.48 -7.23 -9.30
N VAL A 32 -17.32 -6.07 -8.64
CA VAL A 32 -18.35 -5.49 -7.78
C VAL A 32 -19.60 -5.17 -8.59
N LYS A 33 -19.45 -4.46 -9.71
CA LYS A 33 -20.54 -4.06 -10.60
C LYS A 33 -21.28 -5.27 -11.17
N GLU A 34 -20.55 -6.26 -11.69
CA GLU A 34 -21.13 -7.47 -12.25
C GLU A 34 -21.97 -8.24 -11.21
N ASN A 35 -21.45 -8.42 -9.99
CA ASN A 35 -22.17 -9.16 -8.96
C ASN A 35 -23.35 -8.37 -8.38
N ARG A 36 -23.26 -7.03 -8.32
CA ARG A 36 -24.40 -6.18 -7.97
C ARG A 36 -25.54 -6.36 -8.99
N VAL A 37 -25.22 -6.26 -10.28
CA VAL A 37 -26.19 -6.44 -11.38
C VAL A 37 -26.79 -7.84 -11.38
N LYS A 38 -25.99 -8.88 -11.16
CA LYS A 38 -26.48 -10.28 -11.02
C LYS A 38 -27.50 -10.45 -9.88
N LYS A 39 -27.35 -9.65 -8.82
CA LYS A 39 -28.30 -9.64 -7.70
C LYS A 39 -29.49 -8.70 -7.91
N ASN A 40 -29.57 -8.02 -9.06
CA ASN A 40 -30.58 -7.01 -9.37
C ASN A 40 -30.63 -5.87 -8.34
N LEU A 41 -29.46 -5.51 -7.76
CA LEU A 41 -29.36 -4.41 -6.81
C LEU A 41 -29.03 -3.10 -7.53
N SER A 42 -29.69 -2.00 -7.15
CA SER A 42 -29.27 -0.65 -7.49
C SER A 42 -28.03 -0.25 -6.66
N ILE A 43 -27.36 0.85 -7.01
CA ILE A 43 -26.27 1.39 -6.19
C ILE A 43 -26.81 1.83 -4.83
N GLU A 44 -28.02 2.39 -4.81
CA GLU A 44 -28.75 2.80 -3.61
C GLU A 44 -29.01 1.61 -2.67
N ASP A 45 -29.52 0.50 -3.22
CA ASP A 45 -29.79 -0.71 -2.45
C ASP A 45 -28.50 -1.27 -1.84
N LEU A 46 -27.43 -1.34 -2.65
CA LEU A 46 -26.13 -1.81 -2.16
C LEU A 46 -25.55 -0.87 -1.09
N SER A 47 -25.72 0.44 -1.25
CA SER A 47 -25.33 1.43 -0.24
C SER A 47 -26.09 1.24 1.07
N PHE A 48 -27.41 1.03 0.99
CA PHE A 48 -28.24 0.78 2.17
C PHE A 48 -27.85 -0.50 2.90
N LEU A 49 -27.63 -1.60 2.17
CA LEU A 49 -27.25 -2.90 2.72
C LEU A 49 -25.85 -2.90 3.33
N SER A 50 -24.91 -2.29 2.63
CA SER A 50 -23.50 -2.29 3.04
C SER A 50 -23.15 -1.20 4.04
N LYS A 51 -23.99 -0.17 4.18
CA LYS A 51 -23.69 1.07 4.92
C LYS A 51 -22.48 1.84 4.38
N ILE A 52 -22.20 1.68 3.08
CA ILE A 52 -21.14 2.37 2.38
C ILE A 52 -21.77 3.49 1.54
N PRO A 53 -21.23 4.72 1.53
CA PRO A 53 -21.75 5.80 0.72
C PRO A 53 -21.82 5.44 -0.78
N MET A 54 -22.89 5.84 -1.46
CA MET A 54 -23.08 5.62 -2.91
C MET A 54 -21.92 6.15 -3.74
N SER A 55 -21.37 7.31 -3.36
CA SER A 55 -20.21 7.89 -4.03
C SER A 55 -18.99 6.98 -4.00
N THR A 56 -18.75 6.31 -2.86
CA THR A 56 -17.64 5.36 -2.70
C THR A 56 -17.87 4.09 -3.53
N ILE A 57 -19.09 3.56 -3.54
CA ILE A 57 -19.43 2.39 -4.38
C ILE A 57 -19.25 2.73 -5.85
N SER A 58 -19.80 3.88 -6.29
CA SER A 58 -19.63 4.37 -7.66
C SER A 58 -18.16 4.62 -8.00
N GLY A 59 -17.39 5.17 -7.06
CA GLY A 59 -15.95 5.35 -7.19
C GLY A 59 -15.21 4.03 -7.45
N ILE A 60 -15.56 2.98 -6.71
CA ILE A 60 -14.96 1.64 -6.86
C ILE A 60 -15.38 1.03 -8.20
N GLU A 61 -16.66 1.06 -8.57
CA GLU A 61 -17.15 0.47 -9.82
C GLU A 61 -16.61 1.14 -11.08
N ASN A 62 -16.34 2.45 -11.02
CA ASN A 62 -15.85 3.23 -12.16
C ASN A 62 -14.36 3.60 -12.05
N ASN A 63 -13.65 3.05 -11.05
CA ASN A 63 -12.23 3.32 -10.78
C ASN A 63 -11.89 4.82 -10.65
N ILE A 64 -12.75 5.59 -9.98
CA ILE A 64 -12.55 7.02 -9.71
C ILE A 64 -11.78 7.15 -8.38
N LYS A 65 -10.46 7.33 -8.46
CA LYS A 65 -9.54 7.29 -7.30
C LYS A 65 -9.88 8.33 -6.23
N GLU A 66 -10.40 9.47 -6.61
CA GLU A 66 -10.78 10.57 -5.71
C GLU A 66 -11.95 10.20 -4.78
N LEU A 67 -12.79 9.26 -5.20
CA LEU A 67 -13.94 8.78 -4.43
C LEU A 67 -13.65 7.53 -3.60
N ILE A 68 -12.48 6.92 -3.79
CA ILE A 68 -12.04 5.73 -3.06
C ILE A 68 -11.24 6.17 -1.84
N PRO A 69 -11.68 5.83 -0.61
CA PRO A 69 -10.93 6.15 0.59
C PRO A 69 -9.54 5.50 0.58
N PRO A 70 -8.53 6.12 1.24
CA PRO A 70 -7.19 5.56 1.29
C PRO A 70 -7.16 4.25 2.08
N TYR A 71 -6.15 3.43 1.78
CA TYR A 71 -5.84 2.27 2.61
C TYR A 71 -5.45 2.73 4.05
N PRO A 72 -5.96 2.14 5.14
CA PRO A 72 -6.59 0.82 5.25
C PRO A 72 -8.12 0.78 5.11
N PHE A 73 -8.81 1.93 5.00
CA PHE A 73 -10.28 1.99 4.93
C PHE A 73 -10.83 1.23 3.72
N THR A 74 -10.17 1.32 2.56
CA THR A 74 -10.54 0.57 1.35
C THR A 74 -10.66 -0.93 1.64
N ARG A 75 -9.74 -1.49 2.45
CA ARG A 75 -9.78 -2.90 2.82
C ARG A 75 -11.07 -3.28 3.53
N SER A 76 -11.50 -2.48 4.50
CA SER A 76 -12.73 -2.72 5.27
C SER A 76 -13.97 -2.60 4.39
N ILE A 77 -13.96 -1.63 3.46
CA ILE A 77 -15.04 -1.43 2.49
C ILE A 77 -15.17 -2.65 1.56
N LEU A 78 -14.06 -3.15 1.02
CA LEU A 78 -14.07 -4.31 0.14
C LEU A 78 -14.54 -5.59 0.85
N LEU A 79 -14.14 -5.80 2.11
CA LEU A 79 -14.65 -6.91 2.92
C LEU A 79 -16.16 -6.82 3.07
N LYS A 80 -16.69 -5.63 3.31
CA LYS A 80 -18.13 -5.42 3.45
C LYS A 80 -18.89 -5.63 2.15
N LEU A 81 -18.32 -5.21 1.02
CA LEU A 81 -18.89 -5.49 -0.30
C LEU A 81 -18.86 -6.99 -0.64
N GLU A 82 -17.78 -7.70 -0.31
CA GLU A 82 -17.72 -9.17 -0.46
C GLU A 82 -18.84 -9.86 0.31
N GLU A 83 -19.09 -9.44 1.55
CA GLU A 83 -20.16 -9.97 2.39
C GLU A 83 -21.54 -9.71 1.77
N CYS A 84 -21.86 -8.46 1.41
CA CYS A 84 -23.15 -8.08 0.84
C CYS A 84 -23.41 -8.74 -0.52
N LEU A 85 -22.37 -8.87 -1.34
CA LEU A 85 -22.46 -9.48 -2.67
C LEU A 85 -22.29 -11.01 -2.64
N SER A 86 -22.08 -11.62 -1.46
CA SER A 86 -21.84 -13.06 -1.27
C SER A 86 -20.69 -13.57 -2.13
N LEU A 87 -19.64 -12.77 -2.22
CA LEU A 87 -18.41 -13.17 -2.88
C LEU A 87 -17.58 -14.08 -1.98
N GLU A 88 -16.63 -14.78 -2.59
CA GLU A 88 -15.62 -15.55 -1.85
C GLU A 88 -14.80 -14.60 -0.96
N LYS A 89 -14.59 -14.97 0.30
CA LYS A 89 -13.85 -14.16 1.26
C LYS A 89 -12.43 -13.87 0.78
N PHE A 90 -12.03 -12.63 0.94
CA PHE A 90 -10.70 -12.11 0.55
C PHE A 90 -10.43 -12.14 -0.95
N LYS A 91 -11.43 -12.33 -1.82
CA LYS A 91 -11.25 -12.33 -3.28
C LYS A 91 -10.78 -10.97 -3.78
N LEU A 92 -11.49 -9.90 -3.39
CA LEU A 92 -11.15 -8.53 -3.79
C LEU A 92 -9.85 -8.05 -3.13
N ILE A 93 -9.62 -8.45 -1.88
CA ILE A 93 -8.41 -8.09 -1.15
C ILE A 93 -7.16 -8.71 -1.77
N LYS A 94 -7.21 -9.98 -2.16
CA LYS A 94 -6.09 -10.65 -2.83
C LYS A 94 -5.65 -9.94 -4.11
N LEU A 95 -6.56 -9.28 -4.81
CA LEU A 95 -6.23 -8.49 -6.01
C LEU A 95 -5.39 -7.27 -5.63
N ILE A 96 -5.76 -6.54 -4.57
CA ILE A 96 -4.98 -5.39 -4.09
C ILE A 96 -3.64 -5.81 -3.49
N GLU A 97 -3.61 -6.87 -2.69
CA GLU A 97 -2.38 -7.32 -2.04
C GLU A 97 -1.36 -7.83 -3.05
N LYS A 98 -1.81 -8.47 -4.14
CA LYS A 98 -0.94 -8.90 -5.23
C LYS A 98 -0.21 -7.72 -5.89
N ASP A 99 -0.88 -6.58 -6.04
CA ASP A 99 -0.27 -5.37 -6.59
C ASP A 99 0.65 -4.67 -5.58
N ASN A 100 0.25 -4.59 -4.31
CA ASN A 100 1.07 -4.02 -3.25
C ASN A 100 2.39 -4.80 -3.03
N ILE A 101 2.41 -6.10 -3.26
CA ILE A 101 3.65 -6.90 -3.21
C ILE A 101 4.59 -6.52 -4.37
N GLN A 102 4.06 -6.20 -5.55
CA GLN A 102 4.87 -5.78 -6.69
C GLN A 102 5.37 -4.34 -6.53
N THR A 103 4.53 -3.43 -6.04
CA THR A 103 4.91 -2.04 -5.78
C THR A 103 5.88 -1.92 -4.61
N ASN A 104 5.71 -2.66 -3.52
CA ASN A 104 6.64 -2.69 -2.39
C ASN A 104 8.01 -3.27 -2.77
N LYS A 105 8.12 -4.19 -3.73
CA LYS A 105 9.43 -4.61 -4.27
C LYS A 105 10.16 -3.48 -5.01
N ARG A 106 9.43 -2.54 -5.62
CA ARG A 106 10.03 -1.35 -6.26
C ARG A 106 10.38 -0.26 -5.25
N ILE A 107 9.55 -0.05 -4.23
CA ILE A 107 9.76 0.97 -3.18
C ILE A 107 10.90 0.57 -2.23
N ARG A 108 11.14 -0.73 -1.97
CA ARG A 108 12.30 -1.18 -1.18
C ARG A 108 13.66 -0.88 -1.81
N ARG A 109 13.72 -0.47 -3.09
CA ARG A 109 14.97 -0.02 -3.73
C ARG A 109 15.32 1.44 -3.45
N ASN A 110 14.36 2.25 -3.09
CA ASN A 110 14.58 3.61 -2.63
C ASN A 110 14.53 3.62 -1.11
N PHE A 111 15.53 3.00 -0.49
CA PHE A 111 15.82 3.21 0.91
C PHE A 111 16.34 4.64 1.07
N THR A 112 15.43 5.61 0.93
CA THR A 112 15.65 6.90 1.54
C THR A 112 15.71 6.62 3.03
N PHE A 113 16.86 6.91 3.64
CA PHE A 113 16.96 7.11 5.07
C PHE A 113 15.88 8.15 5.43
N HIS A 114 14.64 7.71 5.61
CA HIS A 114 13.70 8.48 6.37
C HIS A 114 14.41 8.64 7.71
N MET A 115 14.77 9.87 7.98
CA MET A 115 15.37 10.30 9.23
C MET A 115 14.74 9.45 10.32
N ILE A 116 15.56 8.54 10.84
CA ILE A 116 15.20 7.62 11.89
C ILE A 116 14.50 8.48 12.92
N ASP A 117 13.26 8.18 13.27
CA ASP A 117 12.55 8.82 14.39
C ASP A 117 13.26 8.44 15.70
N LEU A 118 14.56 8.80 15.78
CA LEU A 118 15.42 8.55 16.93
C LEU A 118 14.90 9.28 18.18
N PHE A 119 14.17 10.39 17.97
CA PHE A 119 13.69 11.21 19.09
C PHE A 119 12.43 10.67 19.75
N ASN A 120 11.66 9.82 19.08
CA ASN A 120 10.39 9.27 19.60
C ASN A 120 10.44 7.76 19.86
N SER A 121 11.59 7.14 19.71
CA SER A 121 11.78 5.70 19.97
C SER A 121 12.50 5.50 21.30
N TRP A 122 12.21 4.40 22.01
CA TRP A 122 12.95 3.94 23.18
C TRP A 122 14.48 4.01 22.95
N GLN A 123 14.95 3.62 21.77
CA GLN A 123 16.35 3.68 21.38
C GLN A 123 16.93 5.10 21.40
N GLY A 124 16.15 6.13 21.07
CA GLY A 124 16.56 7.53 21.15
C GLY A 124 16.82 7.99 22.60
N SER A 125 16.03 7.47 23.55
CA SER A 125 16.21 7.76 24.96
C SER A 125 17.57 7.22 25.49
N PHE A 126 18.01 6.08 25.04
CA PHE A 126 19.33 5.53 25.40
C PHE A 126 20.48 6.38 24.85
N ILE A 127 20.37 6.85 23.61
CA ILE A 127 21.39 7.69 22.99
C ILE A 127 21.50 9.02 23.74
N TYR A 128 20.37 9.62 24.12
CA TYR A 128 20.35 10.85 24.89
C TYR A 128 21.00 10.68 26.27
N LEU A 129 20.67 9.59 26.99
CA LEU A 129 21.25 9.29 28.29
C LEU A 129 22.78 9.06 28.16
N LEU A 130 23.24 8.39 27.13
CA LEU A 130 24.66 8.15 26.87
C LEU A 130 25.40 9.48 26.61
N LEU A 131 24.80 10.41 25.85
CA LEU A 131 25.37 11.74 25.62
C LEU A 131 25.50 12.55 26.92
N ILE A 132 24.51 12.45 27.83
CA ILE A 132 24.59 13.12 29.13
C ILE A 132 25.75 12.56 29.96
N ILE A 133 25.91 11.23 30.02
CA ILE A 133 26.99 10.57 30.75
C ILE A 133 28.36 11.00 30.21
N ILE A 134 28.53 11.02 28.90
CA ILE A 134 29.75 11.49 28.24
C ILE A 134 30.04 12.95 28.59
N SER A 135 29.03 13.82 28.56
CA SER A 135 29.16 15.25 28.91
C SER A 135 29.64 15.43 30.35
N ILE A 136 29.05 14.67 31.30
CA ILE A 136 29.45 14.72 32.72
C ILE A 136 30.90 14.24 32.89
N PHE A 137 31.29 13.16 32.16
CA PHE A 137 32.64 12.63 32.23
C PHE A 137 33.69 13.61 31.69
N VAL A 138 33.40 14.29 30.59
CA VAL A 138 34.26 15.31 30.00
C VAL A 138 34.42 16.49 30.97
N LEU A 139 33.32 16.97 31.55
CA LEU A 139 33.37 18.08 32.55
C LEU A 139 34.18 17.68 33.76
N ASN A 140 33.99 16.47 34.31
CA ASN A 140 34.74 15.98 35.45
C ASN A 140 36.24 15.87 35.15
N SER A 141 36.59 15.36 33.97
CA SER A 141 37.98 15.29 33.50
C SER A 141 38.62 16.69 33.38
N TYR A 142 37.87 17.66 32.87
CA TYR A 142 38.32 19.03 32.73
C TYR A 142 38.57 19.70 34.12
N TYR A 143 37.67 19.51 35.07
CA TYR A 143 37.82 20.02 36.43
C TYR A 143 38.99 19.38 37.16
N LEU A 144 39.20 18.09 37.05
CA LEU A 144 40.34 17.38 37.68
C LEU A 144 41.67 17.86 37.10
N ASN A 145 41.74 18.07 35.79
CA ASN A 145 42.96 18.49 35.10
C ASN A 145 43.32 19.93 35.49
N ASN A 146 42.33 20.83 35.62
CA ASN A 146 42.57 22.21 36.05
C ASN A 146 42.97 22.32 37.55
N ARG A 147 42.46 21.47 38.43
CA ARG A 147 42.87 21.48 39.86
C ARG A 147 44.32 20.99 40.05
N VAL A 148 44.79 20.10 39.19
CA VAL A 148 46.18 19.61 39.29
C VAL A 148 47.21 20.71 38.93
N ILE A 149 46.80 21.71 38.16
CA ILE A 149 47.66 22.85 37.80
C ILE A 149 47.80 23.87 38.95
N GLU A 150 46.76 24.08 39.77
CA GLU A 150 46.78 25.03 40.88
C GLU A 150 47.66 24.56 42.07
N PHE A 151 47.94 23.28 42.25
CA PHE A 151 48.78 22.75 43.31
C PHE A 151 50.29 22.71 42.96
N LYS A 152 50.70 23.23 41.80
CA LYS A 152 52.07 23.14 41.31
C LYS A 152 52.85 24.47 41.40
N TYR A 153 52.30 25.50 42.09
CA TYR A 153 52.98 26.76 42.41
C TYR A 153 53.15 26.94 43.90
#